data_6772c181dbb1251f41781d0555b1e07e
#
_entry.id   6772c181dbb1251f41781d0555b1e07e
#
_cell.length_a   1.000
_cell.length_b   1.000
_cell.length_c   1.000
_cell.angle_alpha   90.00
_cell.angle_beta   90.00
_cell.angle_gamma   90.00
#
_symmetry.space_group_name_H-M   'P 1'
#
loop_
_entity.id
_entity.type
_entity.pdbx_description
1 polymer ?
#
loop_
_entity_poly.entity_id
_entity_poly.type
_entity_poly.pdbx_seq_one_letter_code
_entity_poly.pdbx_strand_id
1 'polypeptide(L)'
;MKKRILTLALLMSVVMLNAQSIKLFYGSQVLNDNDTILEILYDDENEVNTFVGYQNMTGSPIVFRVQKEALILNAETTDILFCLGECYTGNLSQPISLGANETVPTNSENAFHATYTGCKDAALVKYTFYNTENESDKVSFHIQYSAEGTGLRESEPQVSLRAYPNPAVSTVSIDYIAPANNTSLVIKNLAGREVYRAPVSQSGKKQIDVTKFHAGMYFYGLETDGKMLCTKKLLIK
;
A
#
# COMPACT_ATOMS: atom_id res chain seq x y z
N MET A 1 74.78 -21.21 -8.12
CA MET A 1 73.38 -21.67 -8.25
C MET A 1 72.52 -20.83 -7.30
N LYS A 2 71.80 -19.83 -7.80
CA LYS A 2 70.96 -18.93 -6.99
C LYS A 2 69.54 -19.50 -6.97
N LYS A 3 69.07 -19.97 -5.82
CA LYS A 3 67.67 -20.38 -5.60
C LYS A 3 66.78 -19.15 -5.50
N ARG A 4 65.89 -18.97 -6.46
CA ARG A 4 64.79 -17.97 -6.40
C ARG A 4 63.65 -18.58 -5.60
N ILE A 5 63.36 -18.01 -4.43
CA ILE A 5 62.18 -18.30 -3.65
C ILE A 5 61.05 -17.46 -4.25
N LEU A 6 60.08 -18.13 -4.85
CA LEU A 6 58.87 -17.52 -5.37
C LEU A 6 57.84 -17.47 -4.23
N THR A 7 57.67 -16.30 -3.63
CA THR A 7 56.63 -16.06 -2.59
C THR A 7 55.28 -15.87 -3.30
N LEU A 8 54.42 -16.86 -3.23
CA LEU A 8 53.04 -16.81 -3.70
C LEU A 8 52.18 -16.05 -2.67
N ALA A 9 51.90 -14.79 -2.94
CA ALA A 9 50.97 -14.01 -2.15
C ALA A 9 49.54 -14.46 -2.48
N LEU A 10 48.93 -15.22 -1.57
CA LEU A 10 47.51 -15.61 -1.66
C LEU A 10 46.67 -14.38 -1.31
N LEU A 11 46.14 -13.70 -2.30
CA LEU A 11 45.11 -12.66 -2.10
C LEU A 11 43.83 -13.32 -1.65
N MET A 12 43.59 -13.33 -0.35
CA MET A 12 42.30 -13.71 0.24
C MET A 12 41.35 -12.57 -0.01
N SER A 13 40.53 -12.64 -1.07
CA SER A 13 39.39 -11.75 -1.26
C SER A 13 38.39 -12.07 -0.16
N VAL A 14 38.33 -11.21 0.86
CA VAL A 14 37.25 -11.23 1.86
C VAL A 14 35.97 -10.81 1.12
N VAL A 15 35.18 -11.77 0.73
CA VAL A 15 33.78 -11.52 0.31
C VAL A 15 33.07 -11.05 1.56
N MET A 16 32.88 -9.76 1.72
CA MET A 16 32.00 -9.19 2.73
C MET A 16 30.59 -9.63 2.34
N LEU A 17 30.13 -10.76 2.88
CA LEU A 17 28.72 -11.09 2.93
C LEU A 17 28.08 -10.01 3.81
N ASN A 18 27.42 -9.05 3.21
CA ASN A 18 26.54 -8.15 3.93
C ASN A 18 25.38 -9.00 4.47
N ALA A 19 25.54 -9.52 5.69
CA ALA A 19 24.45 -10.15 6.41
C ALA A 19 23.46 -9.03 6.74
N GLN A 20 22.26 -9.10 6.14
CA GLN A 20 21.18 -8.20 6.47
C GLN A 20 20.84 -8.32 7.94
N SER A 21 20.76 -7.19 8.66
CA SER A 21 20.38 -7.18 10.07
C SER A 21 18.89 -7.44 10.27
N ILE A 22 18.06 -7.20 9.23
CA ILE A 22 16.61 -7.37 9.29
C ILE A 22 16.20 -8.50 8.34
N LYS A 23 15.45 -9.44 8.86
CA LYS A 23 14.81 -10.52 8.11
C LYS A 23 13.31 -10.26 8.05
N LEU A 24 12.71 -10.43 6.88
CA LEU A 24 11.29 -10.28 6.67
C LEU A 24 10.62 -11.63 6.37
N PHE A 25 9.32 -11.75 6.71
CA PHE A 25 8.55 -12.95 6.40
C PHE A 25 7.07 -12.62 6.16
N TYR A 26 6.50 -13.32 5.18
CA TYR A 26 5.08 -13.30 4.84
C TYR A 26 4.50 -14.67 5.17
N GLY A 27 3.62 -14.73 6.17
CA GLY A 27 3.20 -16.00 6.77
C GLY A 27 4.40 -16.77 7.34
N SER A 28 4.66 -17.98 6.82
CA SER A 28 5.82 -18.81 7.17
C SER A 28 7.00 -18.69 6.18
N GLN A 29 6.83 -17.94 5.10
CA GLN A 29 7.83 -17.79 4.05
C GLN A 29 8.77 -16.63 4.36
N VAL A 30 10.08 -16.84 4.23
CA VAL A 30 11.08 -15.78 4.28
C VAL A 30 11.02 -14.98 3.00
N LEU A 31 10.96 -13.66 3.12
CA LEU A 31 11.07 -12.75 1.99
C LEU A 31 12.55 -12.43 1.75
N ASN A 32 13.03 -12.69 0.55
CA ASN A 32 14.34 -12.25 0.10
C ASN A 32 14.26 -10.81 -0.42
N ASP A 33 15.41 -10.18 -0.60
CA ASP A 33 15.45 -8.81 -1.13
C ASP A 33 14.82 -8.75 -2.54
N ASN A 34 13.88 -7.81 -2.69
CA ASN A 34 13.05 -7.58 -3.87
C ASN A 34 12.02 -8.68 -4.23
N ASP A 35 11.71 -9.60 -3.32
CA ASP A 35 10.57 -10.51 -3.50
C ASP A 35 9.26 -9.74 -3.67
N THR A 36 8.29 -10.35 -4.33
CA THR A 36 6.96 -9.76 -4.59
C THR A 36 5.88 -10.60 -3.95
N ILE A 37 5.05 -9.97 -3.12
CA ILE A 37 3.78 -10.49 -2.61
C ILE A 37 2.70 -10.12 -3.63
N LEU A 38 1.92 -11.10 -4.09
CA LEU A 38 0.79 -10.86 -4.98
C LEU A 38 -0.50 -10.88 -4.16
N GLU A 39 -1.21 -9.75 -4.14
CA GLU A 39 -2.54 -9.62 -3.55
C GLU A 39 -3.61 -9.54 -4.64
N ILE A 40 -4.56 -10.44 -4.59
CA ILE A 40 -5.68 -10.47 -5.53
C ILE A 40 -6.84 -9.69 -4.94
N LEU A 41 -7.31 -8.70 -5.66
CA LEU A 41 -8.43 -7.84 -5.28
C LEU A 41 -9.74 -8.48 -5.74
N TYR A 42 -10.53 -8.98 -4.80
CA TYR A 42 -11.84 -9.58 -5.10
C TYR A 42 -12.96 -8.53 -5.18
N ASP A 43 -14.08 -8.92 -5.81
CA ASP A 43 -15.20 -8.01 -6.14
C ASP A 43 -15.90 -7.37 -4.94
N ASP A 44 -15.87 -8.00 -3.80
CA ASP A 44 -16.51 -7.57 -2.56
C ASP A 44 -15.56 -6.89 -1.57
N GLU A 45 -14.26 -6.85 -1.88
CA GLU A 45 -13.25 -6.25 -1.02
C GLU A 45 -12.90 -4.82 -1.48
N ASN A 46 -13.17 -3.84 -0.63
CA ASN A 46 -12.75 -2.44 -0.82
C ASN A 46 -11.46 -2.12 -0.07
N GLU A 47 -10.98 -3.03 0.76
CA GLU A 47 -9.79 -2.87 1.57
C GLU A 47 -9.06 -4.21 1.69
N VAL A 48 -7.78 -4.22 1.37
CA VAL A 48 -6.90 -5.40 1.50
C VAL A 48 -5.74 -5.04 2.41
N ASN A 49 -5.50 -5.90 3.41
CA ASN A 49 -4.42 -5.74 4.38
C ASN A 49 -3.38 -6.84 4.19
N THR A 50 -2.16 -6.46 3.88
CA THR A 50 -1.01 -7.36 3.71
C THR A 50 -0.09 -7.26 4.92
N PHE A 51 0.10 -8.35 5.66
CA PHE A 51 0.90 -8.39 6.88
C PHE A 51 2.27 -9.02 6.65
N VAL A 52 3.33 -8.36 7.12
CA VAL A 52 4.72 -8.85 7.06
C VAL A 52 5.34 -8.80 8.45
N GLY A 53 5.85 -9.94 8.88
CA GLY A 53 6.64 -10.03 10.10
C GLY A 53 8.09 -9.65 9.85
N TYR A 54 8.81 -9.27 10.90
CA TYR A 54 10.21 -8.91 10.80
C TYR A 54 11.01 -9.34 12.04
N GLN A 55 12.31 -9.55 11.88
CA GLN A 55 13.21 -10.01 12.92
C GLN A 55 14.56 -9.29 12.83
N ASN A 56 15.06 -8.88 13.99
CA ASN A 56 16.46 -8.48 14.14
C ASN A 56 17.35 -9.72 14.18
N MET A 57 18.22 -9.88 13.21
CA MET A 57 19.15 -11.02 13.11
C MET A 57 20.46 -10.79 13.88
N THR A 58 20.60 -9.65 14.55
CA THR A 58 21.82 -9.28 15.27
C THR A 58 21.68 -9.52 16.78
N GLY A 59 22.81 -9.71 17.44
CA GLY A 59 22.88 -9.82 18.91
C GLY A 59 22.79 -8.48 19.65
N SER A 60 22.48 -7.37 18.96
CA SER A 60 22.36 -6.02 19.53
C SER A 60 21.04 -5.37 19.06
N PRO A 61 20.45 -4.47 19.85
CA PRO A 61 19.32 -3.67 19.38
C PRO A 61 19.70 -2.88 18.13
N ILE A 62 18.74 -2.71 17.22
CA ILE A 62 18.86 -1.88 16.03
C ILE A 62 17.74 -0.85 15.97
N VAL A 63 17.97 0.25 15.26
CA VAL A 63 16.94 1.21 14.91
C VAL A 63 16.79 1.20 13.39
N PHE A 64 15.58 0.98 12.92
CA PHE A 64 15.27 0.93 11.48
C PHE A 64 14.14 1.87 11.12
N ARG A 65 14.00 2.13 9.84
CA ARG A 65 12.85 2.84 9.24
C ARG A 65 12.35 2.06 8.03
N VAL A 66 11.10 2.33 7.66
CA VAL A 66 10.49 1.79 6.46
C VAL A 66 10.19 2.93 5.51
N GLN A 67 10.68 2.79 4.27
CA GLN A 67 10.39 3.67 3.16
C GLN A 67 9.42 2.99 2.20
N LYS A 68 8.36 3.70 1.84
CA LYS A 68 7.39 3.32 0.81
C LYS A 68 7.71 4.03 -0.49
N GLU A 69 7.72 3.31 -1.60
CA GLU A 69 7.85 3.84 -2.95
C GLU A 69 6.76 3.24 -3.83
N ALA A 70 5.90 4.07 -4.35
CA ALA A 70 4.87 3.64 -5.29
C ALA A 70 5.47 3.59 -6.70
N LEU A 71 5.65 2.38 -7.25
CA LEU A 71 6.22 2.14 -8.57
C LEU A 71 5.15 2.19 -9.67
N ILE A 72 3.98 1.64 -9.38
CA ILE A 72 2.77 1.74 -10.20
C ILE A 72 1.65 2.11 -9.24
N LEU A 73 1.11 3.28 -9.42
CA LEU A 73 -0.16 3.70 -8.84
C LEU A 73 -0.94 4.33 -9.99
N ASN A 74 -2.14 3.86 -10.21
CA ASN A 74 -3.13 4.71 -10.86
C ASN A 74 -3.44 5.83 -9.86
N ALA A 75 -2.62 6.87 -9.91
CA ALA A 75 -2.31 7.81 -8.83
C ALA A 75 -3.51 8.56 -8.26
N GLU A 76 -4.67 8.46 -8.88
CA GLU A 76 -5.82 9.28 -8.53
C GLU A 76 -6.87 8.53 -7.71
N THR A 77 -6.77 7.20 -7.60
CA THR A 77 -7.87 6.39 -7.06
C THR A 77 -7.48 5.48 -5.90
N THR A 78 -6.20 5.20 -5.73
CA THR A 78 -5.70 4.23 -4.74
C THR A 78 -5.02 4.94 -3.59
N ASP A 79 -5.48 4.67 -2.37
CA ASP A 79 -4.80 5.08 -1.16
C ASP A 79 -4.13 3.86 -0.53
N ILE A 80 -2.81 3.92 -0.36
CA ILE A 80 -2.04 2.87 0.28
C ILE A 80 -1.30 3.48 1.46
N LEU A 81 -1.78 3.17 2.65
CA LEU A 81 -1.08 3.48 3.89
C LEU A 81 -0.32 2.25 4.39
N PHE A 82 0.64 2.46 5.26
CA PHE A 82 1.32 1.35 5.94
C PHE A 82 1.49 1.66 7.43
N CYS A 83 1.51 0.62 8.23
CA CYS A 83 1.56 0.74 9.69
C CYS A 83 2.64 -0.21 10.27
N LEU A 84 3.22 0.20 11.40
CA LEU A 84 4.07 -0.58 12.30
C LEU A 84 3.78 -0.09 13.72
N GLY A 85 2.71 -0.59 14.34
CA GLY A 85 2.12 -0.01 15.55
C GLY A 85 1.37 1.30 15.27
N GLU A 86 2.02 2.27 14.63
CA GLU A 86 1.40 3.51 14.12
C GLU A 86 1.24 3.47 12.61
N CYS A 87 0.26 4.21 12.07
CA CYS A 87 0.00 4.25 10.64
C CYS A 87 0.54 5.52 9.98
N TYR A 88 1.13 5.36 8.81
CA TYR A 88 1.80 6.40 8.04
C TYR A 88 1.08 6.62 6.70
N THR A 89 0.62 7.84 6.48
CA THR A 89 0.08 8.28 5.19
C THR A 89 1.18 8.77 4.25
N GLY A 90 2.34 9.12 4.81
CA GLY A 90 3.54 9.53 4.06
C GLY A 90 4.34 8.33 3.52
N ASN A 91 5.53 8.65 2.99
CA ASN A 91 6.41 7.65 2.37
C ASN A 91 7.49 7.12 3.31
N LEU A 92 7.52 7.56 4.58
CA LEU A 92 8.58 7.22 5.52
C LEU A 92 8.02 7.07 6.93
N SER A 93 8.37 5.96 7.61
CA SER A 93 8.02 5.74 9.02
C SER A 93 8.85 6.62 9.97
N GLN A 94 8.42 6.75 11.22
CA GLN A 94 9.32 7.16 12.30
C GLN A 94 10.38 6.07 12.54
N PRO A 95 11.51 6.40 13.21
CA PRO A 95 12.48 5.41 13.65
C PRO A 95 11.83 4.40 14.61
N ILE A 96 12.10 3.12 14.40
CA ILE A 96 11.53 2.00 15.16
C ILE A 96 12.68 1.22 15.78
N SER A 97 12.64 1.02 17.10
CA SER A 97 13.62 0.22 17.82
C SER A 97 13.20 -1.25 17.84
N LEU A 98 14.15 -2.16 17.59
CA LEU A 98 13.95 -3.60 17.62
C LEU A 98 15.07 -4.22 18.45
N GLY A 99 14.71 -4.93 19.52
CA GLY A 99 15.65 -5.54 20.46
C GLY A 99 16.54 -6.60 19.80
N ALA A 100 17.62 -7.00 20.47
CA ALA A 100 18.53 -8.05 19.99
C ALA A 100 17.78 -9.37 19.77
N ASN A 101 17.88 -9.96 18.57
CA ASN A 101 17.18 -11.18 18.16
C ASN A 101 15.65 -11.13 18.29
N GLU A 102 15.07 -9.95 18.50
CA GLU A 102 13.64 -9.78 18.62
C GLU A 102 12.94 -10.10 17.30
N THR A 103 11.79 -10.78 17.42
CA THR A 103 10.92 -11.14 16.30
C THR A 103 9.54 -10.54 16.53
N VAL A 104 9.03 -9.82 15.54
CA VAL A 104 7.65 -9.33 15.46
C VAL A 104 6.91 -10.20 14.44
N PRO A 105 6.04 -11.13 14.89
CA PRO A 105 5.33 -12.03 14.00
C PRO A 105 4.19 -11.29 13.26
N THR A 106 3.72 -11.87 12.15
CA THR A 106 2.67 -11.29 11.27
C THR A 106 1.33 -11.03 11.96
N ASN A 107 1.05 -11.72 13.06
CA ASN A 107 -0.18 -11.53 13.86
C ASN A 107 0.00 -10.57 15.05
N SER A 108 1.13 -9.88 15.14
CA SER A 108 1.37 -8.85 16.17
C SER A 108 0.71 -7.53 15.77
N GLU A 109 0.26 -6.76 16.76
CA GLU A 109 -0.21 -5.37 16.58
C GLU A 109 0.88 -4.47 15.99
N ASN A 110 2.15 -4.80 16.26
CA ASN A 110 3.31 -4.08 15.78
C ASN A 110 3.86 -4.63 14.44
N ALA A 111 3.24 -5.67 13.86
CA ALA A 111 3.63 -6.17 12.56
C ALA A 111 3.52 -5.06 11.51
N PHE A 112 4.40 -5.12 10.52
CA PHE A 112 4.17 -4.29 9.34
C PHE A 112 2.88 -4.74 8.66
N HIS A 113 2.01 -3.79 8.33
CA HIS A 113 0.94 -4.06 7.37
C HIS A 113 0.75 -2.89 6.43
N ALA A 114 0.47 -3.23 5.17
CA ALA A 114 0.05 -2.29 4.16
C ALA A 114 -1.45 -2.43 3.94
N THR A 115 -2.18 -1.32 3.98
CA THR A 115 -3.62 -1.27 3.71
C THR A 115 -3.83 -0.63 2.35
N TYR A 116 -4.31 -1.43 1.40
CA TYR A 116 -4.80 -0.95 0.12
C TYR A 116 -6.27 -0.58 0.25
N THR A 117 -6.63 0.62 -0.19
CA THR A 117 -8.03 1.05 -0.32
C THR A 117 -8.20 1.65 -1.71
N GLY A 118 -8.92 0.97 -2.58
CA GLY A 118 -9.03 1.38 -3.97
C GLY A 118 -10.19 0.74 -4.73
N CYS A 119 -10.33 1.10 -6.00
CA CYS A 119 -11.34 0.58 -6.90
C CYS A 119 -10.77 -0.53 -7.81
N LYS A 120 -9.99 -1.46 -7.23
CA LYS A 120 -9.31 -2.58 -7.93
C LYS A 120 -8.29 -2.15 -8.99
N ASP A 121 -7.78 -0.95 -8.87
CA ASP A 121 -6.69 -0.50 -9.73
C ASP A 121 -5.43 -1.29 -9.41
N ALA A 122 -4.75 -1.77 -10.44
CA ALA A 122 -3.46 -2.40 -10.26
C ALA A 122 -2.48 -1.42 -9.59
N ALA A 123 -1.78 -1.89 -8.57
CA ALA A 123 -0.75 -1.12 -7.91
C ALA A 123 0.48 -1.98 -7.65
N LEU A 124 1.66 -1.38 -7.72
CA LEU A 124 2.92 -1.98 -7.34
C LEU A 124 3.64 -1.03 -6.40
N VAL A 125 3.85 -1.46 -5.16
CA VAL A 125 4.47 -0.65 -4.12
C VAL A 125 5.67 -1.39 -3.55
N LYS A 126 6.80 -0.70 -3.48
CA LYS A 126 8.01 -1.18 -2.84
C LYS A 126 8.10 -0.65 -1.42
N TYR A 127 8.45 -1.53 -0.50
CA TYR A 127 8.77 -1.20 0.88
C TYR A 127 10.22 -1.59 1.17
N THR A 128 10.99 -0.66 1.72
CA THR A 128 12.40 -0.87 2.07
C THR A 128 12.58 -0.64 3.55
N PHE A 129 12.99 -1.69 4.27
CA PHE A 129 13.43 -1.64 5.65
C PHE A 129 14.94 -1.39 5.65
N TYR A 130 15.40 -0.36 6.32
CA TYR A 130 16.81 -0.05 6.39
C TYR A 130 17.24 0.35 7.80
N ASN A 131 18.44 -0.06 8.17
CA ASN A 131 19.07 0.30 9.43
C ASN A 131 19.49 1.76 9.40
N THR A 132 19.06 2.57 10.38
CA THR A 132 19.35 4.01 10.42
C THR A 132 20.82 4.35 10.65
N GLU A 133 21.60 3.43 11.22
CA GLU A 133 23.04 3.57 11.42
C GLU A 133 23.85 3.16 10.18
N ASN A 134 23.26 2.35 9.29
CA ASN A 134 23.87 1.89 8.05
C ASN A 134 22.82 1.67 6.97
N GLU A 135 22.51 2.68 6.18
CA GLU A 135 21.48 2.62 5.14
C GLU A 135 21.78 1.63 4.00
N SER A 136 23.01 1.09 3.90
CA SER A 136 23.32 0.02 2.98
C SER A 136 22.85 -1.35 3.49
N ASP A 137 22.59 -1.49 4.81
CA ASP A 137 21.99 -2.64 5.45
C ASP A 137 20.47 -2.51 5.36
N LYS A 138 19.91 -3.06 4.30
CA LYS A 138 18.49 -2.95 3.95
C LYS A 138 17.97 -4.20 3.27
N VAL A 139 16.67 -4.39 3.39
CA VAL A 139 15.90 -5.41 2.67
C VAL A 139 14.61 -4.77 2.15
N SER A 140 14.27 -5.11 0.91
CA SER A 140 13.09 -4.59 0.23
C SER A 140 12.16 -5.72 -0.19
N PHE A 141 10.87 -5.43 -0.30
CA PHE A 141 9.90 -6.29 -0.96
C PHE A 141 8.87 -5.44 -1.69
N HIS A 142 8.12 -6.08 -2.56
CA HIS A 142 7.05 -5.45 -3.31
C HIS A 142 5.72 -6.06 -2.90
N ILE A 143 4.67 -5.25 -2.92
CA ILE A 143 3.29 -5.74 -2.93
C ILE A 143 2.69 -5.34 -4.27
N GLN A 144 2.26 -6.33 -5.02
CA GLN A 144 1.54 -6.15 -6.28
C GLN A 144 0.07 -6.44 -6.04
N TYR A 145 -0.76 -5.42 -6.18
CA TYR A 145 -2.21 -5.55 -6.15
C TYR A 145 -2.74 -5.72 -7.57
N SER A 146 -3.58 -6.73 -7.78
CA SER A 146 -4.12 -7.08 -9.09
C SER A 146 -5.55 -7.56 -8.96
N ALA A 147 -6.44 -7.16 -9.86
CA ALA A 147 -7.78 -7.71 -9.92
C ALA A 147 -7.75 -9.21 -10.28
N GLU A 148 -8.71 -9.98 -9.81
CA GLU A 148 -8.86 -11.39 -10.18
C GLU A 148 -9.04 -11.51 -11.71
N GLY A 149 -8.19 -12.32 -12.32
CA GLY A 149 -8.30 -12.65 -13.75
C GLY A 149 -7.27 -12.02 -14.67
N THR A 150 -5.97 -12.31 -14.47
CA THR A 150 -4.89 -12.04 -15.44
C THR A 150 -4.85 -13.01 -16.63
N GLY A 151 -5.98 -13.61 -17.00
CA GLY A 151 -6.20 -14.21 -18.32
C GLY A 151 -6.69 -13.11 -19.25
N LEU A 152 -6.24 -13.07 -20.51
CA LEU A 152 -6.66 -12.15 -21.58
C LEU A 152 -8.15 -11.79 -21.49
N ARG A 153 -8.51 -10.86 -20.61
CA ARG A 153 -9.82 -10.21 -20.62
C ARG A 153 -9.68 -8.96 -21.50
N GLU A 154 -10.59 -8.84 -22.44
CA GLU A 154 -10.96 -7.54 -23.00
C GLU A 154 -10.99 -6.55 -21.84
N SER A 155 -10.28 -5.42 -21.98
CA SER A 155 -10.13 -4.41 -20.94
C SER A 155 -11.46 -4.13 -20.26
N GLU A 156 -11.64 -4.63 -19.02
CA GLU A 156 -12.79 -4.20 -18.22
C GLU A 156 -12.76 -2.68 -18.12
N PRO A 157 -13.90 -2.01 -18.27
CA PRO A 157 -13.94 -0.55 -18.23
C PRO A 157 -13.39 -0.07 -16.89
N GLN A 158 -12.32 0.71 -16.94
CA GLN A 158 -11.67 1.26 -15.75
C GLN A 158 -12.69 2.04 -14.92
N VAL A 159 -12.80 1.71 -13.65
CA VAL A 159 -13.59 2.47 -12.67
C VAL A 159 -12.61 3.36 -11.90
N SER A 160 -12.82 4.66 -11.91
CA SER A 160 -12.02 5.63 -11.18
C SER A 160 -12.89 6.57 -10.39
N LEU A 161 -12.46 6.98 -9.19
CA LEU A 161 -13.25 7.82 -8.31
C LEU A 161 -12.34 8.62 -7.36
N ARG A 162 -12.40 9.96 -7.43
CA ARG A 162 -11.60 10.86 -6.59
C ARG A 162 -12.40 12.05 -6.10
N ALA A 163 -12.37 12.32 -4.80
CA ALA A 163 -13.00 13.49 -4.19
C ALA A 163 -11.95 14.49 -3.69
N TYR A 164 -12.15 15.76 -3.99
CA TYR A 164 -11.32 16.85 -3.49
C TYR A 164 -12.10 18.18 -3.38
N PRO A 165 -11.76 19.00 -2.37
CA PRO A 165 -10.92 18.67 -1.23
C PRO A 165 -11.56 17.56 -0.37
N ASN A 166 -10.71 16.76 0.27
CA ASN A 166 -11.11 15.82 1.30
C ASN A 166 -10.12 15.95 2.47
N PRO A 167 -10.50 16.54 3.61
CA PRO A 167 -11.85 16.95 4.03
C PRO A 167 -12.48 18.11 3.24
N ALA A 168 -13.80 18.02 3.03
CA ALA A 168 -14.60 19.05 2.39
C ALA A 168 -15.28 19.97 3.43
N VAL A 169 -15.51 21.25 3.08
CA VAL A 169 -16.17 22.23 3.94
C VAL A 169 -17.48 22.69 3.36
N SER A 170 -17.48 23.19 2.13
CA SER A 170 -18.67 23.72 1.45
C SER A 170 -19.00 22.97 0.18
N THR A 171 -17.99 22.60 -0.57
CA THR A 171 -18.15 21.87 -1.83
C THR A 171 -17.10 20.77 -1.93
N VAL A 172 -17.45 19.69 -2.60
CA VAL A 172 -16.53 18.63 -3.01
C VAL A 172 -16.67 18.41 -4.50
N SER A 173 -15.55 18.31 -5.19
CA SER A 173 -15.48 17.87 -6.58
C SER A 173 -15.16 16.38 -6.59
N ILE A 174 -15.92 15.60 -7.34
CA ILE A 174 -15.69 14.17 -7.54
C ILE A 174 -15.42 13.92 -9.00
N ASP A 175 -14.17 13.58 -9.33
CA ASP A 175 -13.79 13.08 -10.63
C ASP A 175 -14.06 11.57 -10.67
N TYR A 176 -14.57 11.08 -11.83
CA TYR A 176 -14.95 9.67 -11.98
C TYR A 176 -14.72 9.18 -13.41
N ILE A 177 -14.44 7.87 -13.50
CA ILE A 177 -14.59 7.06 -14.72
C ILE A 177 -15.61 5.98 -14.40
N ALA A 178 -16.72 5.94 -15.15
CA ALA A 178 -17.80 4.98 -14.98
C ALA A 178 -17.80 3.95 -16.12
N PRO A 179 -17.99 2.65 -15.83
CA PRO A 179 -17.87 1.60 -16.84
C PRO A 179 -19.06 1.51 -17.81
N ALA A 180 -20.21 2.03 -17.42
CA ALA A 180 -21.45 1.90 -18.19
C ALA A 180 -22.36 3.12 -18.06
N ASN A 181 -23.30 3.26 -18.99
CA ASN A 181 -24.27 4.38 -19.02
C ASN A 181 -25.31 4.31 -17.89
N ASN A 182 -25.48 3.17 -17.21
CA ASN A 182 -26.45 2.98 -16.11
C ASN A 182 -25.79 3.09 -14.73
N THR A 183 -24.80 3.98 -14.61
CA THR A 183 -24.04 4.18 -13.37
C THR A 183 -24.50 5.44 -12.66
N SER A 184 -24.56 5.39 -11.33
CA SER A 184 -24.86 6.51 -10.45
C SER A 184 -23.70 6.78 -9.49
N LEU A 185 -23.37 8.05 -9.30
CA LEU A 185 -22.55 8.51 -8.20
C LEU A 185 -23.44 8.62 -6.95
N VAL A 186 -23.07 7.95 -5.88
CA VAL A 186 -23.85 7.87 -4.64
C VAL A 186 -22.99 8.29 -3.46
N ILE A 187 -23.58 9.07 -2.53
CA ILE A 187 -22.96 9.35 -1.21
C ILE A 187 -23.89 8.83 -0.13
N LYS A 188 -23.32 8.05 0.81
CA LYS A 188 -24.03 7.48 1.96
C LYS A 188 -23.38 7.93 3.27
N ASN A 189 -24.18 8.13 4.31
CA ASN A 189 -23.65 8.37 5.66
C ASN A 189 -23.19 7.05 6.32
N LEU A 190 -22.64 7.13 7.55
CA LEU A 190 -22.18 5.96 8.32
C LEU A 190 -23.28 4.92 8.59
N ALA A 191 -24.56 5.34 8.62
CA ALA A 191 -25.70 4.43 8.77
C ALA A 191 -26.13 3.77 7.43
N GLY A 192 -25.37 3.99 6.33
CA GLY A 192 -25.69 3.46 5.01
C GLY A 192 -26.82 4.22 4.29
N ARG A 193 -27.39 5.28 4.91
CA ARG A 193 -28.45 6.06 4.29
C ARG A 193 -27.88 6.95 3.19
N GLU A 194 -28.46 6.85 1.99
CA GLU A 194 -28.13 7.69 0.86
C GLU A 194 -28.50 9.16 1.14
N VAL A 195 -27.52 10.06 0.94
CA VAL A 195 -27.67 11.52 1.08
C VAL A 195 -27.51 12.25 -0.26
N TYR A 196 -26.95 11.58 -1.25
CA TYR A 196 -26.80 12.11 -2.60
C TYR A 196 -26.80 10.98 -3.63
N ARG A 197 -27.44 11.21 -4.78
CA ARG A 197 -27.39 10.35 -5.97
C ARG A 197 -27.45 11.21 -7.23
N ALA A 198 -26.61 10.91 -8.19
CA ALA A 198 -26.68 11.49 -9.53
C ALA A 198 -26.28 10.47 -10.59
N PRO A 199 -27.00 10.38 -11.71
CA PRO A 199 -26.56 9.55 -12.83
C PRO A 199 -25.26 10.13 -13.41
N VAL A 200 -24.38 9.23 -13.82
CA VAL A 200 -23.09 9.54 -14.45
C VAL A 200 -22.87 8.61 -15.62
N SER A 201 -22.10 9.06 -16.60
CA SER A 201 -21.76 8.28 -17.78
C SER A 201 -20.30 8.50 -18.16
N GLN A 202 -19.62 7.43 -18.55
CA GLN A 202 -18.22 7.45 -18.99
C GLN A 202 -17.28 8.12 -17.96
N SER A 203 -16.66 9.23 -18.31
CA SER A 203 -15.79 10.00 -17.42
C SER A 203 -16.30 11.39 -17.21
N GLY A 204 -16.03 11.98 -16.05
CA GLY A 204 -16.47 13.35 -15.77
C GLY A 204 -16.12 13.81 -14.37
N LYS A 205 -16.63 14.99 -14.06
CA LYS A 205 -16.52 15.65 -12.76
C LYS A 205 -17.89 16.07 -12.29
N LYS A 206 -18.21 15.78 -11.03
CA LYS A 206 -19.38 16.33 -10.33
C LYS A 206 -18.92 17.22 -9.18
N GLN A 207 -19.40 18.45 -9.17
CA GLN A 207 -19.25 19.34 -8.01
C GLN A 207 -20.53 19.27 -7.17
N ILE A 208 -20.38 19.00 -5.88
CA ILE A 208 -21.48 18.76 -4.95
C ILE A 208 -21.36 19.75 -3.81
N ASP A 209 -22.46 20.48 -3.55
CA ASP A 209 -22.61 21.31 -2.36
C ASP A 209 -22.86 20.42 -1.14
N VAL A 210 -21.94 20.44 -0.19
CA VAL A 210 -22.01 19.66 1.04
C VAL A 210 -22.38 20.49 2.27
N THR A 211 -22.74 21.76 2.11
CA THR A 211 -23.11 22.66 3.23
C THR A 211 -24.34 22.18 4.00
N LYS A 212 -25.20 21.36 3.37
CA LYS A 212 -26.37 20.75 4.01
C LYS A 212 -26.08 19.40 4.67
N PHE A 213 -24.86 18.90 4.54
CA PHE A 213 -24.45 17.65 5.17
C PHE A 213 -23.91 17.95 6.56
N HIS A 214 -24.23 17.10 7.53
CA HIS A 214 -23.62 17.22 8.86
C HIS A 214 -22.12 16.91 8.81
N ALA A 215 -21.33 17.59 9.64
CA ALA A 215 -19.92 17.24 9.78
C ALA A 215 -19.78 15.76 10.20
N GLY A 216 -18.85 15.06 9.58
CA GLY A 216 -18.63 13.65 9.84
C GLY A 216 -18.11 12.87 8.62
N MET A 217 -18.07 11.56 8.79
CA MET A 217 -17.62 10.62 7.75
C MET A 217 -18.78 10.15 6.88
N TYR A 218 -18.52 10.14 5.58
CA TYR A 218 -19.42 9.63 4.54
C TYR A 218 -18.67 8.63 3.66
N PHE A 219 -19.42 7.84 2.91
CA PHE A 219 -18.91 6.98 1.85
C PHE A 219 -19.49 7.45 0.52
N TYR A 220 -18.64 7.62 -0.48
CA TYR A 220 -19.07 7.93 -1.84
C TYR A 220 -18.59 6.84 -2.79
N GLY A 221 -19.38 6.56 -3.83
CA GLY A 221 -19.09 5.45 -4.72
C GLY A 221 -19.85 5.50 -6.03
N LEU A 222 -19.47 4.62 -6.95
CA LEU A 222 -20.20 4.35 -8.19
C LEU A 222 -21.05 3.09 -8.03
N GLU A 223 -22.31 3.19 -8.39
CA GLU A 223 -23.29 2.10 -8.32
C GLU A 223 -23.88 1.84 -9.69
N THR A 224 -23.83 0.60 -10.17
CA THR A 224 -24.45 0.13 -11.41
C THR A 224 -25.38 -1.03 -11.11
N ASP A 225 -26.62 -0.96 -11.57
CA ASP A 225 -27.64 -2.00 -11.38
C ASP A 225 -27.81 -2.42 -9.91
N GLY A 226 -27.70 -1.46 -8.98
CA GLY A 226 -27.84 -1.68 -7.54
C GLY A 226 -26.58 -2.26 -6.85
N LYS A 227 -25.51 -2.53 -7.60
CA LYS A 227 -24.24 -3.02 -7.05
C LYS A 227 -23.23 -1.87 -6.98
N MET A 228 -22.60 -1.68 -5.81
CA MET A 228 -21.49 -0.74 -5.65
C MET A 228 -20.25 -1.32 -6.34
N LEU A 229 -19.69 -0.56 -7.29
CA LEU A 229 -18.48 -0.93 -8.01
C LEU A 229 -17.22 -0.50 -7.25
N CYS A 230 -17.31 0.62 -6.55
CA CYS A 230 -16.21 1.23 -5.83
C CYS A 230 -16.77 2.13 -4.74
N THR A 231 -16.14 2.12 -3.56
CA THR A 231 -16.55 2.96 -2.42
C THR A 231 -15.32 3.58 -1.75
N LYS A 232 -15.37 4.88 -1.47
CA LYS A 232 -14.29 5.63 -0.81
C LYS A 232 -14.83 6.49 0.33
N LYS A 233 -13.93 6.88 1.25
CA LYS A 233 -14.23 7.70 2.42
C LYS A 233 -14.20 9.20 2.04
N LEU A 234 -15.20 9.97 2.49
CA LEU A 234 -15.29 11.43 2.37
C LEU A 234 -15.50 12.00 3.77
N LEU A 235 -14.61 12.89 4.19
CA LEU A 235 -14.75 13.62 5.44
C LEU A 235 -15.32 15.02 5.17
N ILE A 236 -16.38 15.40 5.89
CA ILE A 236 -17.00 16.72 5.84
C ILE A 236 -16.76 17.40 7.19
N LYS A 237 -16.28 18.65 7.16
CA LYS A 237 -16.02 19.50 8.34
C LYS A 237 -17.09 20.53 8.54
#